data_82b66d0fc5765a324926c1b191ddf400
#
_entry.id   82b66d0fc5765a324926c1b191ddf400
#
_cell.length_a   1.000
_cell.length_b   1.000
_cell.length_c   1.000
_cell.angle_alpha   90.00
_cell.angle_beta   90.00
_cell.angle_gamma   90.00
#
_symmetry.space_group_name_H-M   'P 1'
#
loop_
_entity.id
_entity.type
_entity.pdbx_description
1 polymer ?
#
loop_
_entity_poly.entity_id
_entity_poly.type
_entity_poly.pdbx_seq_one_letter_code
_entity_poly.pdbx_strand_id
1 'polypeptide(L)'
;MNNSQRMLQALDEQNLTKADQYFHEALETDSSEVLYELANYLEGIGFYPQAKEIYQHIVSEFPEVNLNLATIASEDGNVEEAFAYLEEITPDSDWYVSALVLKADLYQLEGLTDVAREKLLEALNYSDDVLLVLGLAELDSELGDYQEAIQGYAQLDNRSIYEQTGVSTYQRIGYAYAQLGKFEAATEFLEKALELEYDDQTAFELASLYFDQEEYQKSVLYFKQIDTI
;
A
#
# COMPACT_ATOMS: atom_id res chain seq x y z
N MET A 1 0.94 -35.44 -15.20
CA MET A 1 1.28 -34.65 -14.00
C MET A 1 2.70 -34.19 -14.15
N ASN A 2 2.91 -32.88 -14.27
CA ASN A 2 4.25 -32.25 -14.38
C ASN A 2 4.96 -32.21 -13.01
N ASN A 3 6.22 -31.79 -12.97
CA ASN A 3 6.98 -31.82 -11.73
C ASN A 3 6.52 -30.73 -10.73
N SER A 4 6.01 -29.61 -11.21
CA SER A 4 5.33 -28.60 -10.36
C SER A 4 4.14 -29.18 -9.60
N GLN A 5 3.28 -29.94 -10.28
CA GLN A 5 2.15 -30.61 -9.63
C GLN A 5 2.58 -31.69 -8.62
N ARG A 6 3.66 -32.42 -8.92
CA ARG A 6 4.23 -33.42 -7.99
C ARG A 6 4.84 -32.76 -6.76
N MET A 7 5.48 -31.60 -6.93
CA MET A 7 5.98 -30.81 -5.82
C MET A 7 4.85 -30.39 -4.88
N LEU A 8 3.76 -29.81 -5.43
CA LEU A 8 2.61 -29.38 -4.63
C LEU A 8 1.97 -30.56 -3.90
N GLN A 9 1.80 -31.71 -4.57
CA GLN A 9 1.30 -32.92 -3.92
C GLN A 9 2.22 -33.37 -2.77
N ALA A 10 3.54 -33.33 -2.95
CA ALA A 10 4.48 -33.70 -1.91
C ALA A 10 4.45 -32.72 -0.72
N LEU A 11 4.18 -31.42 -0.96
CA LEU A 11 3.94 -30.43 0.10
C LEU A 11 2.65 -30.77 0.89
N ASP A 12 1.56 -31.08 0.21
CA ASP A 12 0.31 -31.49 0.85
C ASP A 12 0.47 -32.77 1.71
N GLU A 13 1.30 -33.69 1.23
CA GLU A 13 1.68 -34.91 1.95
C GLU A 13 2.73 -34.66 3.06
N GLN A 14 3.15 -33.42 3.27
CA GLN A 14 4.21 -33.02 4.21
C GLN A 14 5.56 -33.71 3.97
N ASN A 15 5.82 -34.14 2.74
CA ASN A 15 7.06 -34.79 2.34
C ASN A 15 8.03 -33.77 1.72
N LEU A 16 8.68 -32.98 2.59
CA LEU A 16 9.56 -31.88 2.18
C LEU A 16 10.74 -32.35 1.32
N THR A 17 11.27 -33.54 1.56
CA THR A 17 12.40 -34.11 0.76
C THR A 17 11.96 -34.37 -0.68
N LYS A 18 10.78 -34.93 -0.90
CA LYS A 18 10.25 -35.14 -2.25
C LYS A 18 9.83 -33.82 -2.90
N ALA A 19 9.25 -32.89 -2.12
CA ALA A 19 8.90 -31.58 -2.63
C ALA A 19 10.14 -30.85 -3.17
N ASP A 20 11.24 -30.87 -2.43
CA ASP A 20 12.50 -30.27 -2.85
C ASP A 20 13.08 -30.94 -4.12
N GLN A 21 13.04 -32.27 -4.18
CA GLN A 21 13.45 -32.99 -5.39
C GLN A 21 12.61 -32.57 -6.62
N TYR A 22 11.27 -32.57 -6.49
CA TYR A 22 10.39 -32.20 -7.60
C TYR A 22 10.50 -30.73 -7.97
N PHE A 23 10.84 -29.86 -7.02
CA PHE A 23 11.13 -28.46 -7.29
C PHE A 23 12.30 -28.30 -8.25
N HIS A 24 13.42 -28.94 -7.98
CA HIS A 24 14.60 -28.88 -8.87
C HIS A 24 14.31 -29.55 -10.23
N GLU A 25 13.58 -30.69 -10.25
CA GLU A 25 13.15 -31.31 -11.50
C GLU A 25 12.22 -30.41 -12.31
N ALA A 26 11.34 -29.64 -11.65
CA ALA A 26 10.45 -28.67 -12.30
C ALA A 26 11.24 -27.55 -13.00
N LEU A 27 12.23 -26.96 -12.32
CA LEU A 27 13.09 -25.94 -12.90
C LEU A 27 13.81 -26.39 -14.17
N GLU A 28 14.13 -27.71 -14.28
CA GLU A 28 14.82 -28.28 -15.43
C GLU A 28 13.89 -28.66 -16.59
N THR A 29 12.63 -29.00 -16.32
CA THR A 29 11.79 -29.70 -17.29
C THR A 29 10.42 -29.08 -17.54
N ASP A 30 9.88 -28.31 -16.63
CA ASP A 30 8.58 -27.69 -16.81
C ASP A 30 8.69 -26.42 -17.65
N SER A 31 7.64 -26.04 -18.37
CA SER A 31 7.65 -24.79 -19.15
C SER A 31 7.57 -23.55 -18.26
N SER A 32 8.02 -22.43 -18.79
CA SER A 32 8.04 -21.15 -18.07
C SER A 32 6.65 -20.72 -17.62
N GLU A 33 5.58 -21.04 -18.37
CA GLU A 33 4.18 -20.77 -17.97
C GLU A 33 3.78 -21.60 -16.73
N VAL A 34 4.17 -22.89 -16.69
CA VAL A 34 3.89 -23.77 -15.54
C VAL A 34 4.69 -23.32 -14.32
N LEU A 35 5.92 -22.91 -14.52
CA LEU A 35 6.77 -22.36 -13.47
C LEU A 35 6.22 -21.05 -12.93
N TYR A 36 5.72 -20.18 -13.81
CA TYR A 36 5.08 -18.92 -13.40
C TYR A 36 3.86 -19.18 -12.48
N GLU A 37 2.98 -20.12 -12.85
CA GLU A 37 1.85 -20.51 -12.00
C GLU A 37 2.30 -21.09 -10.66
N LEU A 38 3.35 -21.91 -10.66
CA LEU A 38 3.93 -22.48 -9.44
C LEU A 38 4.49 -21.37 -8.55
N ALA A 39 5.25 -20.44 -9.10
CA ALA A 39 5.84 -19.32 -8.35
C ALA A 39 4.78 -18.46 -7.66
N ASN A 40 3.72 -18.07 -8.40
CA ASN A 40 2.60 -17.30 -7.85
C ASN A 40 1.91 -18.06 -6.69
N TYR A 41 1.71 -19.36 -6.82
CA TYR A 41 1.15 -20.16 -5.75
C TYR A 41 2.06 -20.21 -4.52
N LEU A 42 3.36 -20.45 -4.72
CA LEU A 42 4.36 -20.53 -3.64
C LEU A 42 4.50 -19.18 -2.91
N GLU A 43 4.51 -18.08 -3.64
CA GLU A 43 4.48 -16.73 -3.06
C GLU A 43 3.25 -16.52 -2.18
N GLY A 44 2.06 -16.88 -2.69
CA GLY A 44 0.79 -16.76 -1.95
C GLY A 44 0.71 -17.57 -0.66
N ILE A 45 1.49 -18.66 -0.53
CA ILE A 45 1.58 -19.49 0.69
C ILE A 45 2.85 -19.24 1.51
N GLY A 46 3.64 -18.20 1.16
CA GLY A 46 4.81 -17.77 1.92
C GLY A 46 6.11 -18.54 1.64
N PHE A 47 6.18 -19.32 0.55
CA PHE A 47 7.41 -19.98 0.11
C PHE A 47 8.24 -19.04 -0.77
N TYR A 48 8.57 -17.85 -0.23
CA TYR A 48 9.28 -16.78 -0.94
C TYR A 48 10.64 -17.19 -1.55
N PRO A 49 11.52 -17.96 -0.89
CA PRO A 49 12.79 -18.37 -1.48
C PRO A 49 12.60 -19.17 -2.77
N GLN A 50 11.66 -20.12 -2.80
CA GLN A 50 11.40 -20.95 -3.97
C GLN A 50 10.69 -20.14 -5.06
N ALA A 51 9.75 -19.27 -4.70
CA ALA A 51 9.11 -18.37 -5.65
C ALA A 51 10.17 -17.46 -6.32
N LYS A 52 11.04 -16.83 -5.54
CA LYS A 52 12.15 -15.99 -6.03
C LYS A 52 13.05 -16.75 -7.00
N GLU A 53 13.44 -17.98 -6.68
CA GLU A 53 14.29 -18.79 -7.55
C GLU A 53 13.62 -19.08 -8.91
N ILE A 54 12.32 -19.41 -8.90
CA ILE A 54 11.57 -19.61 -10.14
C ILE A 54 11.48 -18.30 -10.93
N TYR A 55 11.10 -17.19 -10.30
CA TYR A 55 10.98 -15.89 -10.99
C TYR A 55 12.31 -15.49 -11.64
N GLN A 56 13.45 -15.67 -10.96
CA GLN A 56 14.77 -15.44 -11.52
C GLN A 56 15.08 -16.36 -12.71
N HIS A 57 14.57 -17.59 -12.68
CA HIS A 57 14.75 -18.54 -13.78
C HIS A 57 13.99 -18.13 -15.04
N ILE A 58 12.76 -17.60 -14.89
CA ILE A 58 11.86 -17.29 -16.00
C ILE A 58 11.85 -15.82 -16.43
N VAL A 59 12.57 -14.93 -15.76
CA VAL A 59 12.50 -13.46 -15.97
C VAL A 59 12.79 -13.02 -17.40
N SER A 60 13.60 -13.78 -18.15
CA SER A 60 13.89 -13.48 -19.55
C SER A 60 12.71 -13.71 -20.49
N GLU A 61 11.78 -14.60 -20.14
CA GLU A 61 10.56 -14.91 -20.90
C GLU A 61 9.35 -14.14 -20.36
N PHE A 62 9.33 -13.86 -19.05
CA PHE A 62 8.29 -13.15 -18.33
C PHE A 62 8.87 -11.94 -17.58
N PRO A 63 9.19 -10.82 -18.29
CA PRO A 63 9.78 -9.64 -17.65
C PRO A 63 8.93 -9.02 -16.54
N GLU A 64 7.62 -9.24 -16.57
CA GLU A 64 6.68 -8.80 -15.55
C GLU A 64 6.98 -9.33 -14.15
N VAL A 65 7.66 -10.48 -14.03
CA VAL A 65 8.05 -11.04 -12.72
C VAL A 65 9.07 -10.18 -11.98
N ASN A 66 9.67 -9.18 -12.64
CA ASN A 66 10.48 -8.18 -11.96
C ASN A 66 9.73 -7.46 -10.86
N LEU A 67 8.40 -7.26 -10.99
CA LEU A 67 7.59 -6.69 -9.93
C LEU A 67 7.51 -7.62 -8.71
N ASN A 68 7.28 -8.92 -8.93
CA ASN A 68 7.27 -9.92 -7.85
C ASN A 68 8.64 -10.02 -7.16
N LEU A 69 9.72 -10.05 -7.95
CA LEU A 69 11.09 -10.06 -7.42
C LEU A 69 11.39 -8.82 -6.57
N ALA A 70 10.96 -7.64 -7.04
CA ALA A 70 11.10 -6.40 -6.30
C ALA A 70 10.31 -6.41 -4.98
N THR A 71 9.07 -6.94 -5.00
CA THR A 71 8.23 -7.08 -3.81
C THR A 71 8.89 -7.99 -2.78
N ILE A 72 9.35 -9.18 -3.20
CA ILE A 72 10.05 -10.12 -2.31
C ILE A 72 11.33 -9.48 -1.73
N ALA A 73 12.13 -8.80 -2.57
CA ALA A 73 13.34 -8.13 -2.11
C ALA A 73 13.03 -7.01 -1.11
N SER A 74 11.94 -6.27 -1.30
CA SER A 74 11.47 -5.24 -0.38
C SER A 74 11.06 -5.84 0.99
N GLU A 75 10.31 -6.94 0.99
CA GLU A 75 9.91 -7.64 2.21
C GLU A 75 11.10 -8.24 2.97
N ASP A 76 12.13 -8.68 2.25
CA ASP A 76 13.42 -9.14 2.82
C ASP A 76 14.30 -7.98 3.35
N GLY A 77 13.89 -6.72 3.15
CA GLY A 77 14.65 -5.52 3.51
C GLY A 77 15.82 -5.20 2.56
N ASN A 78 15.88 -5.85 1.40
CA ASN A 78 16.89 -5.64 0.36
C ASN A 78 16.47 -4.53 -0.60
N VAL A 79 16.46 -3.29 -0.11
CA VAL A 79 15.98 -2.12 -0.87
C VAL A 79 16.75 -1.91 -2.18
N GLU A 80 18.08 -2.09 -2.16
CA GLU A 80 18.91 -1.95 -3.38
C GLU A 80 18.53 -2.99 -4.44
N GLU A 81 18.31 -4.25 -4.05
CA GLU A 81 17.87 -5.31 -4.94
C GLU A 81 16.47 -5.05 -5.50
N ALA A 82 15.55 -4.55 -4.64
CA ALA A 82 14.21 -4.18 -5.08
C ALA A 82 14.25 -3.09 -6.16
N PHE A 83 15.02 -2.03 -5.96
CA PHE A 83 15.21 -0.99 -6.99
C PHE A 83 15.80 -1.55 -8.27
N ALA A 84 16.78 -2.46 -8.21
CA ALA A 84 17.38 -3.05 -9.39
C ALA A 84 16.34 -3.78 -10.26
N TYR A 85 15.43 -4.55 -9.65
CA TYR A 85 14.32 -5.18 -10.37
C TYR A 85 13.32 -4.17 -10.93
N LEU A 86 13.00 -3.11 -10.16
CA LEU A 86 12.06 -2.07 -10.60
C LEU A 86 12.59 -1.22 -11.78
N GLU A 87 13.92 -1.07 -11.92
CA GLU A 87 14.52 -0.38 -13.07
C GLU A 87 14.35 -1.13 -14.39
N GLU A 88 14.15 -2.44 -14.35
CA GLU A 88 13.88 -3.26 -15.53
C GLU A 88 12.45 -3.09 -16.07
N ILE A 89 11.55 -2.48 -15.30
CA ILE A 89 10.14 -2.24 -15.70
C ILE A 89 10.04 -0.87 -16.36
N THR A 90 9.80 -0.88 -17.68
CA THR A 90 9.80 0.33 -18.52
C THR A 90 8.38 0.91 -18.71
N PRO A 91 8.25 2.18 -19.15
CA PRO A 91 6.96 2.86 -19.29
C PRO A 91 5.95 2.22 -20.25
N ASP A 92 6.38 1.34 -21.13
CA ASP A 92 5.55 0.56 -22.06
C ASP A 92 5.01 -0.74 -21.44
N SER A 93 5.40 -1.06 -20.21
CA SER A 93 4.87 -2.21 -19.46
C SER A 93 3.56 -1.89 -18.80
N ASP A 94 2.62 -2.84 -18.84
CA ASP A 94 1.34 -2.77 -18.08
C ASP A 94 1.56 -2.68 -16.55
N TRP A 95 2.75 -3.06 -16.08
CA TRP A 95 3.15 -3.06 -14.67
C TRP A 95 3.89 -1.79 -14.22
N TYR A 96 4.06 -0.82 -15.15
CA TYR A 96 4.85 0.38 -14.86
C TYR A 96 4.28 1.23 -13.71
N VAL A 97 2.95 1.41 -13.68
CA VAL A 97 2.27 2.11 -12.57
C VAL A 97 2.53 1.42 -11.23
N SER A 98 2.38 0.10 -11.19
CA SER A 98 2.67 -0.69 -9.98
C SER A 98 4.13 -0.58 -9.55
N ALA A 99 5.06 -0.54 -10.50
CA ALA A 99 6.48 -0.32 -10.23
C ALA A 99 6.75 1.07 -9.64
N LEU A 100 6.07 2.12 -10.14
CA LEU A 100 6.17 3.47 -9.60
C LEU A 100 5.62 3.58 -8.17
N VAL A 101 4.49 2.89 -7.89
CA VAL A 101 3.91 2.83 -6.53
C VAL A 101 4.91 2.15 -5.58
N LEU A 102 5.45 0.98 -5.94
CA LEU A 102 6.42 0.31 -5.07
C LEU A 102 7.72 1.13 -4.90
N LYS A 103 8.17 1.85 -5.94
CA LYS A 103 9.28 2.82 -5.79
C LYS A 103 8.94 3.93 -4.81
N ALA A 104 7.70 4.46 -4.85
CA ALA A 104 7.26 5.48 -3.91
C ALA A 104 7.28 4.96 -2.46
N ASP A 105 6.75 3.75 -2.24
CA ASP A 105 6.75 3.12 -0.91
C ASP A 105 8.18 2.92 -0.38
N LEU A 106 9.09 2.45 -1.23
CA LEU A 106 10.51 2.27 -0.85
C LEU A 106 11.18 3.61 -0.51
N TYR A 107 10.96 4.66 -1.30
CA TYR A 107 11.50 5.99 -1.00
C TYR A 107 10.92 6.56 0.30
N GLN A 108 9.63 6.34 0.56
CA GLN A 108 9.01 6.78 1.81
C GLN A 108 9.62 6.03 3.02
N LEU A 109 9.86 4.73 2.93
CA LEU A 109 10.53 3.94 3.96
C LEU A 109 11.94 4.45 4.25
N GLU A 110 12.65 4.94 3.24
CA GLU A 110 13.98 5.57 3.38
C GLU A 110 13.91 7.04 3.87
N GLY A 111 12.70 7.58 4.13
CA GLY A 111 12.49 8.95 4.56
C GLY A 111 12.65 9.99 3.45
N LEU A 112 12.62 9.57 2.20
CA LEU A 112 12.69 10.41 1.00
C LEU A 112 11.29 10.72 0.46
N THR A 113 10.44 11.30 1.32
CA THR A 113 9.00 11.53 1.05
C THR A 113 8.77 12.42 -0.17
N ASP A 114 9.63 13.41 -0.42
CA ASP A 114 9.59 14.24 -1.61
C ASP A 114 9.83 13.45 -2.91
N VAL A 115 10.75 12.51 -2.91
CA VAL A 115 11.02 11.62 -4.06
C VAL A 115 9.85 10.63 -4.25
N ALA A 116 9.32 10.08 -3.16
CA ALA A 116 8.13 9.24 -3.21
C ALA A 116 6.95 9.96 -3.87
N ARG A 117 6.73 11.22 -3.49
CA ARG A 117 5.71 12.10 -4.09
C ARG A 117 5.90 12.27 -5.61
N GLU A 118 7.13 12.48 -6.07
CA GLU A 118 7.41 12.57 -7.50
C GLU A 118 7.05 11.28 -8.25
N LYS A 119 7.26 10.11 -7.63
CA LYS A 119 6.89 8.81 -8.24
C LYS A 119 5.38 8.63 -8.36
N LEU A 120 4.59 9.06 -7.38
CA LEU A 120 3.13 9.03 -7.49
C LEU A 120 2.60 10.06 -8.52
N LEU A 121 3.21 11.24 -8.60
CA LEU A 121 2.89 12.21 -9.66
C LEU A 121 3.20 11.66 -11.05
N GLU A 122 4.29 10.92 -11.20
CA GLU A 122 4.62 10.23 -12.44
C GLU A 122 3.58 9.16 -12.78
N ALA A 123 3.16 8.35 -11.78
CA ALA A 123 2.14 7.30 -11.95
C ALA A 123 0.78 7.86 -12.43
N LEU A 124 0.38 9.04 -11.96
CA LEU A 124 -0.85 9.72 -12.37
C LEU A 124 -0.85 10.16 -13.86
N ASN A 125 0.30 10.18 -14.54
CA ASN A 125 0.33 10.38 -15.99
C ASN A 125 -0.08 9.11 -16.78
N TYR A 126 -0.13 7.96 -16.12
CA TYR A 126 -0.41 6.65 -16.75
C TYR A 126 -1.69 6.00 -16.23
N SER A 127 -2.27 6.49 -15.13
CA SER A 127 -3.45 5.90 -14.51
C SER A 127 -4.32 6.95 -13.80
N ASP A 128 -5.64 6.79 -13.93
CA ASP A 128 -6.64 7.59 -13.20
C ASP A 128 -7.08 6.93 -11.88
N ASP A 129 -6.28 6.01 -11.33
CA ASP A 129 -6.63 5.30 -10.09
C ASP A 129 -6.72 6.29 -8.92
N VAL A 130 -7.89 6.32 -8.28
CA VAL A 130 -8.15 7.20 -7.13
C VAL A 130 -7.24 6.91 -5.92
N LEU A 131 -6.70 5.69 -5.83
CA LEU A 131 -5.74 5.34 -4.77
C LEU A 131 -4.38 6.03 -4.94
N LEU A 132 -3.99 6.37 -6.18
CA LEU A 132 -2.81 7.20 -6.42
C LEU A 132 -3.03 8.64 -5.92
N VAL A 133 -4.24 9.18 -6.10
CA VAL A 133 -4.61 10.51 -5.57
C VAL A 133 -4.61 10.48 -4.04
N LEU A 134 -5.13 9.41 -3.43
CA LEU A 134 -5.09 9.21 -1.99
C LEU A 134 -3.64 9.18 -1.49
N GLY A 135 -2.80 8.32 -2.07
CA GLY A 135 -1.39 8.20 -1.70
C GLY A 135 -0.63 9.51 -1.82
N LEU A 136 -0.87 10.26 -2.91
CA LEU A 136 -0.27 11.58 -3.10
C LEU A 136 -0.69 12.58 -2.01
N ALA A 137 -1.99 12.61 -1.65
CA ALA A 137 -2.49 13.48 -0.58
C ALA A 137 -1.92 13.10 0.80
N GLU A 138 -1.71 11.80 1.07
CA GLU A 138 -1.03 11.34 2.28
C GLU A 138 0.44 11.85 2.32
N LEU A 139 1.18 11.75 1.21
CA LEU A 139 2.56 12.26 1.12
C LEU A 139 2.62 13.79 1.25
N ASP A 140 1.68 14.52 0.63
CA ASP A 140 1.57 15.97 0.80
C ASP A 140 1.35 16.34 2.29
N SER A 141 0.48 15.59 2.98
CA SER A 141 0.23 15.78 4.41
C SER A 141 1.48 15.49 5.26
N GLU A 142 2.23 14.45 4.93
CA GLU A 142 3.48 14.08 5.60
C GLU A 142 4.57 15.17 5.42
N LEU A 143 4.64 15.76 4.23
CA LEU A 143 5.54 16.88 3.93
C LEU A 143 5.13 18.21 4.58
N GLY A 144 3.90 18.29 5.13
CA GLY A 144 3.34 19.53 5.69
C GLY A 144 2.69 20.42 4.64
N ASP A 145 2.55 19.96 3.41
CA ASP A 145 1.87 20.65 2.30
C ASP A 145 0.35 20.46 2.42
N TYR A 146 -0.19 20.88 3.58
CA TYR A 146 -1.58 20.61 3.98
C TYR A 146 -2.63 21.20 3.03
N GLN A 147 -2.31 22.26 2.30
CA GLN A 147 -3.25 22.83 1.34
C GLN A 147 -3.41 21.92 0.11
N GLU A 148 -2.32 21.36 -0.37
CA GLU A 148 -2.26 20.36 -1.45
C GLU A 148 -2.93 19.07 -1.01
N ALA A 149 -2.64 18.60 0.20
CA ALA A 149 -3.29 17.42 0.79
C ALA A 149 -4.82 17.57 0.82
N ILE A 150 -5.34 18.70 1.30
CA ILE A 150 -6.79 19.00 1.31
C ILE A 150 -7.36 18.95 -0.11
N GLN A 151 -6.69 19.51 -1.11
CA GLN A 151 -7.14 19.47 -2.49
C GLN A 151 -7.19 18.05 -3.04
N GLY A 152 -6.20 17.22 -2.70
CA GLY A 152 -6.17 15.80 -3.06
C GLY A 152 -7.34 15.02 -2.43
N TYR A 153 -7.47 15.08 -1.12
CA TYR A 153 -8.56 14.37 -0.40
C TYR A 153 -9.96 14.83 -0.84
N ALA A 154 -10.14 16.12 -1.15
CA ALA A 154 -11.44 16.67 -1.57
C ALA A 154 -11.91 16.18 -2.97
N GLN A 155 -11.03 15.60 -3.78
CA GLN A 155 -11.38 14.99 -5.06
C GLN A 155 -11.97 13.58 -4.89
N LEU A 156 -11.80 12.98 -3.72
CA LEU A 156 -12.14 11.60 -3.43
C LEU A 156 -13.53 11.50 -2.80
N ASP A 157 -14.29 10.48 -3.18
CA ASP A 157 -15.51 10.12 -2.48
C ASP A 157 -15.17 9.45 -1.15
N ASN A 158 -15.44 10.14 -0.03
CA ASN A 158 -15.05 9.69 1.30
C ASN A 158 -15.59 8.29 1.63
N ARG A 159 -16.84 7.99 1.25
CA ARG A 159 -17.44 6.70 1.56
C ARG A 159 -16.80 5.56 0.79
N SER A 160 -16.59 5.78 -0.51
CA SER A 160 -15.93 4.79 -1.38
C SER A 160 -14.49 4.48 -0.93
N ILE A 161 -13.72 5.52 -0.58
CA ILE A 161 -12.36 5.36 -0.06
C ILE A 161 -12.38 4.62 1.27
N TYR A 162 -13.29 5.00 2.19
CA TYR A 162 -13.38 4.33 3.48
C TYR A 162 -13.72 2.84 3.36
N GLU A 163 -14.69 2.49 2.51
CA GLU A 163 -15.07 1.09 2.27
C GLU A 163 -13.92 0.25 1.67
N GLN A 164 -13.04 0.86 0.88
CA GLN A 164 -11.90 0.18 0.23
C GLN A 164 -10.66 0.10 1.12
N THR A 165 -10.37 1.15 1.90
CA THR A 165 -9.06 1.33 2.55
C THR A 165 -9.14 1.49 4.08
N GLY A 166 -10.31 1.76 4.62
CA GLY A 166 -10.49 2.17 6.01
C GLY A 166 -10.06 3.62 6.31
N VAL A 167 -9.65 4.40 5.29
CA VAL A 167 -9.21 5.79 5.45
C VAL A 167 -10.39 6.74 5.29
N SER A 168 -10.66 7.59 6.29
CA SER A 168 -11.62 8.69 6.18
C SER A 168 -10.94 9.94 5.62
N THR A 169 -11.32 10.33 4.39
CA THR A 169 -10.82 11.58 3.81
C THR A 169 -11.30 12.80 4.58
N TYR A 170 -12.48 12.74 5.21
CA TYR A 170 -12.97 13.81 6.08
C TYR A 170 -12.09 14.00 7.32
N GLN A 171 -11.66 12.91 7.97
CA GLN A 171 -10.72 12.97 9.09
C GLN A 171 -9.40 13.60 8.64
N ARG A 172 -8.85 13.17 7.49
CA ARG A 172 -7.60 13.72 6.93
C ARG A 172 -7.70 15.21 6.60
N ILE A 173 -8.81 15.65 6.01
CA ILE A 173 -9.08 17.07 5.74
C ILE A 173 -9.20 17.86 7.05
N GLY A 174 -9.92 17.32 8.03
CA GLY A 174 -10.06 17.96 9.34
C GLY A 174 -8.70 18.15 10.03
N TYR A 175 -7.87 17.11 10.03
CA TYR A 175 -6.50 17.19 10.53
C TYR A 175 -5.67 18.26 9.80
N ALA A 176 -5.67 18.25 8.47
CA ALA A 176 -4.92 19.22 7.68
C ALA A 176 -5.38 20.67 7.92
N TYR A 177 -6.69 20.91 8.08
CA TYR A 177 -7.19 22.22 8.48
C TYR A 177 -6.73 22.64 9.88
N ALA A 178 -6.67 21.70 10.83
CA ALA A 178 -6.16 21.97 12.17
C ALA A 178 -4.68 22.40 12.13
N GLN A 179 -3.86 21.72 11.33
CA GLN A 179 -2.46 22.09 11.14
C GLN A 179 -2.29 23.49 10.51
N LEU A 180 -3.23 23.90 9.66
CA LEU A 180 -3.27 25.26 9.09
C LEU A 180 -3.86 26.31 10.03
N GLY A 181 -4.26 25.94 11.27
CA GLY A 181 -4.90 26.84 12.22
C GLY A 181 -6.34 27.24 11.85
N LYS A 182 -6.97 26.54 10.91
CA LYS A 182 -8.35 26.78 10.47
C LYS A 182 -9.32 25.91 11.27
N PHE A 183 -9.43 26.21 12.56
CA PHE A 183 -10.09 25.34 13.53
C PHE A 183 -11.60 25.14 13.28
N GLU A 184 -12.32 26.16 12.78
CA GLU A 184 -13.75 26.02 12.44
C GLU A 184 -13.95 24.96 11.31
N ALA A 185 -13.14 25.04 10.27
CA ALA A 185 -13.17 24.05 9.19
C ALA A 185 -12.72 22.65 9.68
N ALA A 186 -11.70 22.59 10.53
CA ALA A 186 -11.22 21.35 11.11
C ALA A 186 -12.34 20.64 11.89
N THR A 187 -13.04 21.34 12.78
CA THR A 187 -14.14 20.76 13.57
C THR A 187 -15.29 20.29 12.68
N GLU A 188 -15.66 21.05 11.65
CA GLU A 188 -16.71 20.67 10.69
C GLU A 188 -16.38 19.31 9.99
N PHE A 189 -15.15 19.15 9.52
CA PHE A 189 -14.76 17.92 8.83
C PHE A 189 -14.58 16.73 9.78
N LEU A 190 -14.08 16.93 11.00
CA LEU A 190 -14.02 15.88 12.01
C LEU A 190 -15.41 15.43 12.47
N GLU A 191 -16.38 16.35 12.60
CA GLU A 191 -17.77 15.99 12.87
C GLU A 191 -18.36 15.11 11.75
N LYS A 192 -18.14 15.47 10.48
CA LYS A 192 -18.55 14.66 9.32
C LYS A 192 -17.90 13.27 9.32
N ALA A 193 -16.65 13.17 9.75
CA ALA A 193 -15.95 11.88 9.85
C ALA A 193 -16.65 10.98 10.89
N LEU A 194 -16.96 11.52 12.07
CA LEU A 194 -17.66 10.79 13.15
C LEU A 194 -19.12 10.42 12.81
N GLU A 195 -19.80 11.21 11.97
CA GLU A 195 -21.13 10.87 11.45
C GLU A 195 -21.10 9.65 10.54
N LEU A 196 -20.01 9.44 9.79
CA LEU A 196 -19.84 8.28 8.93
C LEU A 196 -19.51 7.04 9.74
N GLU A 197 -18.51 7.15 10.59
CA GLU A 197 -18.08 6.09 11.50
C GLU A 197 -17.43 6.69 12.74
N TYR A 198 -17.81 6.15 13.89
CA TYR A 198 -17.25 6.58 15.17
C TYR A 198 -15.82 6.02 15.33
N ASP A 199 -14.92 6.90 15.69
CA ASP A 199 -13.51 6.60 15.99
C ASP A 199 -13.05 7.43 17.19
N ASP A 200 -12.48 6.76 18.21
CA ASP A 200 -12.04 7.39 19.45
C ASP A 200 -10.96 8.44 19.23
N GLN A 201 -10.05 8.22 18.28
CA GLN A 201 -8.97 9.17 17.96
C GLN A 201 -9.56 10.47 17.40
N THR A 202 -10.47 10.35 16.43
CA THR A 202 -11.17 11.49 15.83
C THR A 202 -12.00 12.25 16.86
N ALA A 203 -12.70 11.52 17.75
CA ALA A 203 -13.49 12.14 18.83
C ALA A 203 -12.59 12.89 19.82
N PHE A 204 -11.41 12.35 20.14
CA PHE A 204 -10.42 13.01 21.00
C PHE A 204 -9.85 14.27 20.35
N GLU A 205 -9.49 14.22 19.09
CA GLU A 205 -8.98 15.38 18.34
C GLU A 205 -10.03 16.50 18.29
N LEU A 206 -11.28 16.15 17.97
CA LEU A 206 -12.38 17.09 17.93
C LEU A 206 -12.67 17.72 19.31
N ALA A 207 -12.67 16.90 20.37
CA ALA A 207 -12.84 17.38 21.74
C ALA A 207 -11.73 18.36 22.14
N SER A 208 -10.49 18.07 21.76
CA SER A 208 -9.32 18.92 22.01
C SER A 208 -9.40 20.24 21.27
N LEU A 209 -9.78 20.23 19.98
CA LEU A 209 -10.00 21.45 19.20
C LEU A 209 -11.11 22.33 19.77
N TYR A 210 -12.22 21.74 20.24
CA TYR A 210 -13.27 22.51 20.92
C TYR A 210 -12.80 23.07 22.25
N PHE A 211 -11.94 22.36 22.98
CA PHE A 211 -11.35 22.89 24.21
C PHE A 211 -10.47 24.10 23.94
N ASP A 212 -9.62 24.04 22.91
CA ASP A 212 -8.72 25.14 22.52
C ASP A 212 -9.49 26.38 22.01
N GLN A 213 -10.69 26.18 21.46
CA GLN A 213 -11.60 27.24 21.05
C GLN A 213 -12.51 27.76 22.18
N GLU A 214 -12.30 27.31 23.43
CA GLU A 214 -13.10 27.64 24.61
C GLU A 214 -14.57 27.17 24.51
N GLU A 215 -14.90 26.27 23.56
CA GLU A 215 -16.20 25.63 23.39
C GLU A 215 -16.36 24.43 24.35
N TYR A 216 -16.19 24.66 25.65
CA TYR A 216 -16.07 23.61 26.68
C TYR A 216 -17.26 22.66 26.75
N GLN A 217 -18.45 23.11 26.41
CA GLN A 217 -19.65 22.24 26.44
C GLN A 217 -19.56 21.16 25.35
N LYS A 218 -19.12 21.53 24.15
CA LYS A 218 -18.92 20.60 23.05
C LYS A 218 -17.72 19.68 23.33
N SER A 219 -16.63 20.23 23.81
CA SER A 219 -15.45 19.47 24.22
C SER A 219 -15.82 18.33 25.19
N VAL A 220 -16.54 18.66 26.27
CA VAL A 220 -16.98 17.66 27.26
C VAL A 220 -17.92 16.62 26.65
N LEU A 221 -18.77 17.00 25.69
CA LEU A 221 -19.66 16.05 25.00
C LEU A 221 -18.87 14.94 24.31
N TYR A 222 -17.83 15.30 23.54
CA TYR A 222 -17.01 14.34 22.80
C TYR A 222 -16.09 13.54 23.72
N PHE A 223 -15.46 14.16 24.75
CA PHE A 223 -14.68 13.40 25.74
C PHE A 223 -15.49 12.33 26.46
N LYS A 224 -16.77 12.60 26.78
CA LYS A 224 -17.65 11.60 27.40
C LYS A 224 -18.01 10.43 26.49
N GLN A 225 -17.97 10.60 25.19
CA GLN A 225 -18.21 9.49 24.25
C GLN A 225 -17.07 8.47 24.29
N ILE A 226 -15.83 8.94 24.47
CA ILE A 226 -14.63 8.09 24.56
C ILE A 226 -14.63 7.26 25.86
N ASP A 227 -15.09 7.84 26.98
CA ASP A 227 -15.09 7.20 28.29
C ASP A 227 -16.19 6.12 28.48
N THR A 228 -17.03 5.89 27.47
CA THR A 228 -18.23 5.04 27.62
C THR A 228 -18.06 3.62 27.04
N ILE A 229 -16.84 3.24 26.62
CA ILE A 229 -16.53 1.92 26.06
C ILE A 229 -15.80 1.05 27.08
#